data_bf4d67835d6e4a381b9e612ad9885415
#
_entry.id   bf4d67835d6e4a381b9e612ad9885415
#
_cell.length_a   1.000
_cell.length_b   1.000
_cell.length_c   1.000
_cell.angle_alpha   90.00
_cell.angle_beta   90.00
_cell.angle_gamma   90.00
#
_symmetry.space_group_name_H-M   'P 1'
#
loop_
_entity.id
_entity.type
_entity.pdbx_description
1 polymer ?
#
loop_
_entity_poly.entity_id
_entity_poly.type
_entity_poly.pdbx_seq_one_letter_code
_entity_poly.pdbx_strand_id
1 'polypeptide(L)'
;MIHYLFDGSYYGLLTAVFESFERKNFNVNIAEKDYFLGSMFDETVEIITDTEKAKRVLDGLKKKLKSQDFQKIYCAFLSEDQKARNAIFYIIQQLFKGQDAILDNFGDDQILYYHQTLKKVNREKHRMKAFIRFQISN
;
A
#
# COMPACT_ATOMS: atom_id res chain seq x y z
N MET A 1 -7.11 -3.50 19.01
CA MET A 1 -6.50 -3.21 17.70
C MET A 1 -6.69 -1.75 17.37
N ILE A 2 -5.64 -1.07 16.97
CA ILE A 2 -5.71 0.33 16.53
C ILE A 2 -5.94 0.33 15.01
N HIS A 3 -6.90 1.13 14.56
CA HIS A 3 -7.19 1.31 13.15
C HIS A 3 -6.83 2.74 12.72
N TYR A 4 -6.00 2.85 11.70
CA TYR A 4 -5.73 4.12 11.04
C TYR A 4 -6.69 4.30 9.87
N LEU A 5 -7.51 5.33 9.95
CA LEU A 5 -8.54 5.61 8.95
C LEU A 5 -8.04 6.70 8.01
N PHE A 6 -7.85 6.36 6.74
CA PHE A 6 -7.34 7.27 5.73
C PHE A 6 -8.38 7.49 4.62
N ASP A 7 -8.10 8.41 3.72
CA ASP A 7 -9.04 8.83 2.68
C ASP A 7 -9.09 7.92 1.45
N GLY A 8 -8.33 6.83 1.44
CA GLY A 8 -8.28 5.90 0.32
C GLY A 8 -7.25 6.27 -0.74
N SER A 9 -6.60 7.43 -0.65
CA SER A 9 -5.58 7.84 -1.60
C SER A 9 -4.22 7.21 -1.28
N TYR A 10 -3.36 7.14 -2.30
CA TYR A 10 -1.99 6.65 -2.09
C TYR A 10 -1.21 7.56 -1.13
N TYR A 11 -1.34 8.87 -1.29
CA TYR A 11 -0.71 9.83 -0.38
C TYR A 11 -1.26 9.69 1.04
N GLY A 12 -2.53 9.33 1.21
CA GLY A 12 -3.10 9.03 2.52
C GLY A 12 -2.45 7.82 3.16
N LEU A 13 -2.22 6.76 2.38
CA LEU A 13 -1.52 5.57 2.88
C LEU A 13 -0.08 5.90 3.27
N LEU A 14 0.63 6.67 2.45
CA LEU A 14 2.00 7.08 2.76
C LEU A 14 2.06 7.97 4.01
N THR A 15 1.08 8.85 4.18
CA THR A 15 0.94 9.66 5.41
C THR A 15 0.76 8.74 6.62
N ALA A 16 -0.07 7.70 6.49
CA ALA A 16 -0.27 6.73 7.57
C ALA A 16 1.02 6.01 7.94
N VAL A 17 1.85 5.67 6.97
CA VAL A 17 3.18 5.10 7.25
C VAL A 17 4.02 6.08 8.09
N PHE A 18 4.09 7.34 7.68
CA PHE A 18 4.84 8.36 8.41
C PHE A 18 4.33 8.48 9.85
N GLU A 19 3.00 8.56 10.02
CA GLU A 19 2.36 8.66 11.34
C GLU A 19 2.68 7.45 12.21
N SER A 20 2.76 6.24 11.63
CA SER A 20 3.06 5.03 12.40
C SER A 20 4.47 5.11 13.02
N PHE A 21 5.43 5.70 12.32
CA PHE A 21 6.78 5.91 12.84
C PHE A 21 6.82 7.03 13.89
N GLU A 22 6.11 8.13 13.65
CA GLU A 22 6.03 9.22 14.64
C GLU A 22 5.42 8.74 15.95
N ARG A 23 4.36 7.96 15.89
CA ARG A 23 3.63 7.45 17.04
C ARG A 23 4.21 6.16 17.60
N LYS A 24 5.16 5.55 16.91
CA LYS A 24 5.74 4.24 17.24
C LYS A 24 4.66 3.15 17.34
N ASN A 25 3.65 3.23 16.51
CA ASN A 25 2.54 2.27 16.41
C ASN A 25 2.67 1.52 15.10
N PHE A 26 3.25 0.33 15.12
CA PHE A 26 3.49 -0.44 13.89
C PHE A 26 2.45 -1.52 13.65
N ASN A 27 1.87 -2.05 14.71
CA ASN A 27 0.85 -3.09 14.60
C ASN A 27 -0.54 -2.46 14.55
N VAL A 28 -0.84 -1.82 13.42
CA VAL A 28 -2.12 -1.15 13.19
C VAL A 28 -2.74 -1.68 11.91
N ASN A 29 -4.07 -1.66 11.87
CA ASN A 29 -4.82 -1.95 10.66
C ASN A 29 -5.11 -0.64 9.95
N ILE A 30 -4.88 -0.60 8.63
CA ILE A 30 -5.22 0.57 7.83
C ILE A 30 -6.53 0.30 7.09
N ALA A 31 -7.44 1.28 7.10
CA ALA A 31 -8.75 1.15 6.47
C ALA A 31 -9.21 2.49 5.92
N GLU A 32 -10.02 2.46 4.86
CA GLU A 32 -10.66 3.67 4.35
C GLU A 32 -11.72 4.16 5.33
N LYS A 33 -11.69 5.45 5.63
CA LYS A 33 -12.60 6.08 6.58
C LYS A 33 -14.06 5.84 6.23
N ASP A 34 -14.43 6.00 4.95
CA ASP A 34 -15.82 5.94 4.51
C ASP A 34 -16.44 4.53 4.54
N TYR A 35 -15.57 3.52 4.55
CA TYR A 35 -16.02 2.11 4.49
C TYR A 35 -15.73 1.33 5.76
N PHE A 36 -15.20 1.98 6.80
CA PHE A 36 -14.82 1.29 8.02
C PHE A 36 -16.04 1.00 8.89
N LEU A 37 -16.21 -0.26 9.24
CA LEU A 37 -17.26 -0.76 10.13
C LEU A 37 -16.59 -1.36 11.37
N GLY A 38 -16.22 -0.50 12.30
CA GLY A 38 -15.58 -0.94 13.52
C GLY A 38 -16.58 -1.18 14.66
N SER A 39 -16.11 -1.86 15.72
CA SER A 39 -16.85 -2.02 16.96
C SER A 39 -16.50 -0.90 17.94
N MET A 40 -17.33 -0.76 18.98
CA MET A 40 -17.08 0.25 20.01
C MET A 40 -15.80 0.00 20.82
N PHE A 41 -15.23 -1.19 20.73
CA PHE A 41 -13.98 -1.53 21.42
C PHE A 41 -12.73 -1.25 20.61
N ASP A 42 -12.88 -0.86 19.35
CA ASP A 42 -11.72 -0.53 18.50
C ASP A 42 -11.29 0.91 18.72
N GLU A 43 -9.99 1.11 18.81
CA GLU A 43 -9.41 2.46 18.75
C GLU A 43 -9.23 2.86 17.30
N THR A 44 -9.64 4.08 16.98
CA THR A 44 -9.46 4.63 15.64
C THR A 44 -8.66 5.92 15.70
N VAL A 45 -7.77 6.10 14.73
CA VAL A 45 -7.03 7.34 14.53
C VAL A 45 -7.30 7.80 13.11
N GLU A 46 -7.84 8.99 12.95
CA GLU A 46 -8.04 9.57 11.63
C GLU A 46 -6.71 10.08 11.09
N ILE A 47 -6.34 9.61 9.91
CA ILE A 47 -5.12 10.05 9.22
C ILE A 47 -5.52 11.10 8.20
N ILE A 48 -5.10 12.33 8.44
CA ILE A 48 -5.32 13.42 7.50
C ILE A 48 -4.14 13.43 6.52
N THR A 49 -4.45 13.34 5.23
CA THR A 49 -3.42 13.31 4.19
C THR A 49 -2.57 14.56 4.25
N ASP A 50 -1.27 14.37 4.42
CA ASP A 50 -0.27 15.44 4.48
C ASP A 50 0.71 15.22 3.34
N THR A 51 0.71 16.13 2.38
CA THR A 51 1.53 16.01 1.17
C THR A 51 3.03 15.97 1.48
N GLU A 52 3.49 16.74 2.44
CA GLU A 52 4.92 16.77 2.81
C GLU A 52 5.35 15.46 3.43
N LYS A 53 4.57 14.92 4.35
CA LYS A 53 4.85 13.63 4.98
C LYS A 53 4.83 12.51 3.94
N ALA A 54 3.83 12.52 3.07
CA ALA A 54 3.71 11.54 2.00
C ALA A 54 4.90 11.58 1.04
N LYS A 55 5.34 12.77 0.66
CA LYS A 55 6.51 12.93 -0.23
C LYS A 55 7.80 12.43 0.40
N ARG A 56 7.98 12.64 1.70
CA ARG A 56 9.14 12.10 2.41
C ARG A 56 9.19 10.58 2.33
N VAL A 57 8.06 9.92 2.53
CA VAL A 57 7.96 8.47 2.41
C VAL A 57 8.22 8.06 0.96
N LEU A 58 7.61 8.74 0.01
CA LEU A 58 7.77 8.45 -1.41
C LEU A 58 9.23 8.55 -1.85
N ASP A 59 9.91 9.63 -1.48
CA ASP A 59 11.32 9.85 -1.81
C ASP A 59 12.22 8.79 -1.17
N GLY A 60 11.92 8.42 0.07
CA GLY A 60 12.64 7.35 0.76
C GLY A 60 12.48 6.01 0.07
N LEU A 61 11.27 5.69 -0.41
CA LEU A 61 11.01 4.47 -1.18
C LEU A 61 11.78 4.46 -2.50
N LYS A 62 11.83 5.58 -3.21
CA LYS A 62 12.59 5.70 -4.46
C LYS A 62 14.06 5.40 -4.26
N LYS A 63 14.62 5.80 -3.12
CA LYS A 63 16.03 5.55 -2.78
C LYS A 63 16.28 4.09 -2.40
N LYS A 64 15.32 3.44 -1.78
CA LYS A 64 15.47 2.07 -1.26
C LYS A 64 15.17 1.00 -2.29
N LEU A 65 14.32 1.28 -3.26
CA LEU A 65 13.81 0.30 -4.21
C LEU A 65 14.31 0.57 -5.63
N LYS A 66 14.45 -0.52 -6.38
CA LYS A 66 14.61 -0.43 -7.84
C LYS A 66 13.36 0.22 -8.44
N SER A 67 13.53 0.92 -9.55
CA SER A 67 12.43 1.60 -10.23
C SER A 67 11.22 0.70 -10.48
N GLN A 68 11.47 -0.55 -10.89
CA GLN A 68 10.40 -1.52 -11.14
C GLN A 68 9.62 -1.85 -9.88
N ASP A 69 10.32 -2.12 -8.77
CA ASP A 69 9.67 -2.47 -7.51
C ASP A 69 8.90 -1.28 -6.94
N PHE A 70 9.44 -0.10 -7.08
CA PHE A 70 8.76 1.14 -6.67
C PHE A 70 7.44 1.32 -7.41
N GLN A 71 7.42 1.10 -8.72
CA GLN A 71 6.20 1.20 -9.53
C GLN A 71 5.20 0.11 -9.21
N LYS A 72 5.68 -1.10 -8.94
CA LYS A 72 4.83 -2.25 -8.61
C LYS A 72 4.04 -2.03 -7.32
N ILE A 73 4.61 -1.36 -6.34
CA ILE A 73 3.89 -1.04 -5.10
C ILE A 73 2.67 -0.18 -5.40
N TYR A 74 2.82 0.85 -6.22
CA TYR A 74 1.71 1.69 -6.63
C TYR A 74 0.66 0.89 -7.42
N CYS A 75 1.09 0.03 -8.32
CA CYS A 75 0.18 -0.81 -9.09
C CYS A 75 -0.65 -1.72 -8.18
N ALA A 76 -0.03 -2.33 -7.18
CA ALA A 76 -0.75 -3.16 -6.22
C ALA A 76 -1.77 -2.33 -5.41
N PHE A 77 -1.41 -1.10 -5.07
CA PHE A 77 -2.34 -0.20 -4.37
C PHE A 77 -3.59 0.06 -5.20
N LEU A 78 -3.45 0.20 -6.51
CA LEU A 78 -4.58 0.48 -7.42
C LEU A 78 -5.57 -0.68 -7.53
N SER A 79 -5.26 -1.86 -7.00
CA SER A 79 -6.21 -2.99 -6.96
C SER A 79 -7.44 -2.74 -6.09
N GLU A 80 -7.38 -1.73 -5.23
CA GLU A 80 -8.43 -1.37 -4.28
C GLU A 80 -8.78 -2.47 -3.28
N ASP A 81 -7.92 -3.47 -3.14
CA ASP A 81 -8.09 -4.56 -2.20
C ASP A 81 -7.57 -4.15 -0.82
N GLN A 82 -8.43 -4.22 0.18
CA GLN A 82 -8.11 -3.83 1.56
C GLN A 82 -6.93 -4.63 2.13
N LYS A 83 -6.89 -5.93 1.88
CA LYS A 83 -5.78 -6.79 2.31
C LYS A 83 -4.47 -6.41 1.62
N ALA A 84 -4.53 -6.08 0.34
CA ALA A 84 -3.34 -5.64 -0.40
C ALA A 84 -2.82 -4.30 0.15
N ARG A 85 -3.70 -3.39 0.50
CA ARG A 85 -3.31 -2.11 1.10
C ARG A 85 -2.65 -2.29 2.45
N ASN A 86 -3.15 -3.19 3.28
CA ASN A 86 -2.48 -3.54 4.55
C ASN A 86 -1.12 -4.20 4.31
N ALA A 87 -1.01 -5.05 3.30
CA ALA A 87 0.27 -5.66 2.94
C ALA A 87 1.28 -4.61 2.48
N ILE A 88 0.85 -3.65 1.66
CA ILE A 88 1.70 -2.54 1.21
C ILE A 88 2.16 -1.69 2.39
N PHE A 89 1.26 -1.36 3.30
CA PHE A 89 1.57 -0.61 4.50
C PHE A 89 2.67 -1.33 5.31
N TYR A 90 2.50 -2.62 5.52
CA TYR A 90 3.48 -3.46 6.22
C TYR A 90 4.83 -3.48 5.48
N ILE A 91 4.83 -3.67 4.17
CA ILE A 91 6.05 -3.70 3.37
C ILE A 91 6.85 -2.41 3.50
N ILE A 92 6.17 -1.27 3.38
CA ILE A 92 6.82 0.03 3.47
C ILE A 92 7.41 0.24 4.87
N GLN A 93 6.68 -0.14 5.91
CA GLN A 93 7.19 -0.09 7.28
C GLN A 93 8.47 -0.92 7.44
N GLN A 94 8.47 -2.15 6.91
CA GLN A 94 9.63 -3.04 7.00
C GLN A 94 10.84 -2.47 6.26
N LEU A 95 10.64 -1.90 5.08
CA LEU A 95 11.71 -1.25 4.33
C LEU A 95 12.35 -0.12 5.13
N PHE A 96 11.55 0.73 5.76
CA PHE A 96 12.09 1.83 6.58
C PHE A 96 12.69 1.37 7.90
N LYS A 97 12.39 0.14 8.34
CA LYS A 97 13.04 -0.50 9.49
C LYS A 97 14.36 -1.17 9.11
N GLY A 98 14.76 -1.09 7.85
CA GLY A 98 16.02 -1.67 7.38
C GLY A 98 15.91 -3.09 6.84
N GLN A 99 14.70 -3.61 6.65
CA GLN A 99 14.49 -4.94 6.07
C GLN A 99 14.49 -4.85 4.54
N ASP A 100 15.64 -4.60 3.96
CA ASP A 100 15.77 -4.30 2.54
C ASP A 100 15.35 -5.47 1.63
N ALA A 101 15.45 -6.71 2.12
CA ALA A 101 15.06 -7.90 1.36
C ALA A 101 13.64 -8.38 1.65
N ILE A 102 12.79 -7.53 2.26
CA ILE A 102 11.43 -7.95 2.65
C ILE A 102 10.61 -8.47 1.48
N LEU A 103 10.79 -7.91 0.28
CA LEU A 103 10.02 -8.30 -0.91
C LEU A 103 10.34 -9.74 -1.36
N ASP A 104 11.47 -10.29 -0.94
CA ASP A 104 11.88 -11.66 -1.27
C ASP A 104 11.50 -12.67 -0.18
N ASN A 105 10.89 -12.22 0.90
CA ASN A 105 10.52 -13.08 2.03
C ASN A 105 9.15 -13.72 1.79
N PHE A 106 9.11 -14.73 0.91
CA PHE A 106 7.87 -15.41 0.55
C PHE A 106 7.30 -16.29 1.67
N GLY A 107 8.04 -16.49 2.74
CA GLY A 107 7.52 -17.13 3.94
C GLY A 107 6.58 -16.26 4.77
N ASP A 108 6.56 -14.96 4.49
CA ASP A 108 5.65 -14.01 5.13
C ASP A 108 4.33 -13.96 4.34
N ASP A 109 3.22 -14.20 5.02
CA ASP A 109 1.89 -14.23 4.37
C ASP A 109 1.53 -12.92 3.69
N GLN A 110 1.92 -11.79 4.26
CA GLN A 110 1.64 -10.49 3.67
C GLN A 110 2.43 -10.26 2.38
N ILE A 111 3.68 -10.71 2.36
CA ILE A 111 4.52 -10.64 1.15
C ILE A 111 3.94 -11.53 0.05
N LEU A 112 3.54 -12.75 0.41
CA LEU A 112 2.92 -13.66 -0.54
C LEU A 112 1.64 -13.05 -1.12
N TYR A 113 0.79 -12.48 -0.29
CA TYR A 113 -0.45 -11.84 -0.73
C TYR A 113 -0.17 -10.68 -1.67
N TYR A 114 0.85 -9.87 -1.36
CA TYR A 114 1.27 -8.76 -2.22
C TYR A 114 1.66 -9.25 -3.61
N HIS A 115 2.48 -10.30 -3.69
CA HIS A 115 2.89 -10.84 -5.00
C HIS A 115 1.74 -11.46 -5.78
N GLN A 116 0.80 -12.10 -5.10
CA GLN A 116 -0.42 -12.62 -5.71
C GLN A 116 -1.28 -11.48 -6.29
N THR A 117 -1.38 -10.38 -5.55
CA THR A 117 -2.09 -9.18 -6.01
C THR A 117 -1.44 -8.61 -7.27
N LEU A 118 -0.11 -8.54 -7.31
CA LEU A 118 0.61 -8.07 -8.49
C LEU A 118 0.34 -8.92 -9.73
N LYS A 119 0.32 -10.23 -9.57
CA LYS A 119 -0.02 -11.14 -10.68
C LYS A 119 -1.42 -10.87 -11.22
N LYS A 120 -2.37 -10.65 -10.33
CA LYS A 120 -3.75 -10.35 -10.69
C LYS A 120 -3.86 -9.02 -11.43
N VAL A 121 -3.22 -7.97 -10.91
CA VAL A 121 -3.21 -6.64 -11.53
C VAL A 121 -2.55 -6.68 -12.90
N ASN A 122 -1.43 -7.37 -13.04
CA ASN A 122 -0.75 -7.51 -14.33
C ASN A 122 -1.62 -8.22 -15.37
N ARG A 123 -2.37 -9.24 -14.95
CA ARG A 123 -3.28 -9.96 -15.82
C ARG A 123 -4.39 -9.05 -16.35
N GLU A 124 -4.99 -8.25 -15.47
CA GLU A 124 -6.02 -7.28 -15.83
C GLU A 124 -5.47 -6.20 -16.76
N LYS A 125 -4.27 -5.71 -16.48
CA LYS A 125 -3.58 -4.70 -17.29
C LYS A 125 -3.34 -5.20 -18.72
N HIS A 126 -2.92 -6.44 -18.87
CA HIS A 126 -2.74 -7.06 -20.21
C HIS A 126 -4.06 -7.16 -20.96
N ARG A 127 -5.12 -7.55 -20.29
CA ARG A 127 -6.46 -7.62 -20.88
C ARG A 127 -6.93 -6.25 -21.38
N MET A 128 -6.72 -5.21 -20.58
CA MET A 128 -7.10 -3.85 -20.94
C MET A 128 -6.29 -3.33 -22.14
N LYS A 129 -5.01 -3.62 -22.19
CA LYS A 129 -4.17 -3.25 -23.33
C LYS A 129 -4.62 -3.92 -24.61
N ALA A 130 -4.95 -5.21 -24.56
CA ALA A 130 -5.47 -5.94 -25.70
C ALA A 130 -6.80 -5.35 -26.16
N PHE A 131 -7.69 -5.02 -25.25
CA PHE A 131 -8.98 -4.42 -25.55
C PHE A 131 -8.84 -3.05 -26.21
N ILE A 132 -7.98 -2.19 -25.69
CA ILE A 132 -7.73 -0.86 -26.25
C ILE A 132 -7.12 -0.97 -27.65
N ARG A 133 -6.16 -1.87 -27.86
CA ARG A 133 -5.57 -2.11 -29.19
C ARG A 133 -6.62 -2.55 -30.20
N PHE A 134 -7.52 -3.43 -29.79
CA PHE A 134 -8.60 -3.91 -30.65
C PHE A 134 -9.52 -2.76 -31.09
N GLN A 135 -9.85 -1.84 -30.18
CA GLN A 135 -10.70 -0.70 -30.49
C GLN A 135 -10.00 0.35 -31.37
N ILE A 136 -8.70 0.55 -31.19
CA ILE A 136 -7.94 1.55 -31.95
C ILE A 136 -7.60 1.07 -33.35
N SER A 137 -7.49 -0.23 -33.56
CA SER A 137 -7.12 -0.80 -34.86
C SER A 137 -8.22 -0.77 -35.90
N ASN A 138 -9.39 -0.26 -35.55
CA ASN A 138 -10.45 -0.01 -36.49
C ASN A 138 -10.23 1.31 -37.21
#